data_b81646ecf59527959a8129dd33c4569a
#
_entry.id   b81646ecf59527959a8129dd33c4569a
#
_cell.length_a   1.000
_cell.length_b   1.000
_cell.length_c   1.000
_cell.angle_alpha   90.00
_cell.angle_beta   90.00
_cell.angle_gamma   90.00
#
_symmetry.space_group_name_H-M   'P 1'
#
loop_
_entity.id
_entity.type
_entity.pdbx_description
1 polymer ?
#
loop_
_entity_poly.entity_id
_entity_poly.type
_entity_poly.pdbx_seq_one_letter_code
_entity_poly.pdbx_strand_id
1 'polypeptide(L)'
;MFKFSILSAFRRRLVAFLAIIGVALGSGLLMTLLSLSAGIESRFNNTFQEVAGTISVTAEGGTAIGRIMGSVGDPLPDSYAVRIKKIEGVDLAAPFVTAQVRSEKFGAIGAFGVGMTGIIEGEELFENPNEKIKEGRSFSGGNEVIAGARLLESARFADVDINVGDTFTAPIGNTREMVELKLVGTYETGSETTNYGLFGPVALVRKLADIGKKQIGGVEVRVVDPQAVNEVAQRIEAAFAEEDPPVSASVPQDLFASLSSFTDMFDIFLLAIALVAAAAGGTAVMVVMLLTVFERRREFGILKAGGWSNSNIITSVLVTSLTLALLGAGAGILTGSGVVLAIQSILESVTGRGLVAFSPEMFLWAAGIGIVTGLIGGLLPAISAARVSPIETLRGE
;
A
#
# COMPACT_ATOMS: atom_id res chain seq x y z
N MET A 1 1.64 -2.04 -47.97
CA MET A 1 2.72 -2.44 -47.04
C MET A 1 2.16 -2.88 -45.70
N PHE A 2 1.46 -2.05 -44.91
CA PHE A 2 0.99 -2.37 -43.55
C PHE A 2 0.14 -3.65 -43.45
N LYS A 3 -0.88 -3.83 -44.33
CA LYS A 3 -1.72 -5.04 -44.30
C LYS A 3 -0.91 -6.32 -44.54
N PHE A 4 0.10 -6.27 -45.43
CA PHE A 4 0.97 -7.42 -45.68
C PHE A 4 1.84 -7.79 -44.48
N SER A 5 2.41 -6.79 -43.80
CA SER A 5 3.24 -7.00 -42.61
C SER A 5 2.43 -7.55 -41.44
N ILE A 6 1.21 -7.08 -41.22
CA ILE A 6 0.34 -7.57 -40.14
C ILE A 6 -0.12 -9.02 -40.40
N LEU A 7 -0.60 -9.34 -41.64
CA LEU A 7 -1.01 -10.71 -41.97
C LEU A 7 0.17 -11.68 -41.90
N SER A 8 1.38 -11.23 -42.21
CA SER A 8 2.58 -12.05 -42.16
C SER A 8 3.01 -12.41 -40.75
N ALA A 9 2.71 -11.58 -39.75
CA ALA A 9 3.00 -11.84 -38.34
C ALA A 9 2.33 -13.13 -37.83
N PHE A 10 1.13 -13.46 -38.34
CA PHE A 10 0.36 -14.60 -37.91
C PHE A 10 0.50 -15.87 -38.75
N ARG A 11 1.36 -15.85 -39.77
CA ARG A 11 1.55 -16.99 -40.68
C ARG A 11 2.07 -18.24 -39.96
N ARG A 12 2.87 -18.05 -38.86
CA ARG A 12 3.23 -19.10 -37.92
C ARG A 12 2.66 -18.80 -36.53
N ARG A 13 1.50 -19.38 -36.26
CA ARG A 13 0.73 -19.15 -35.05
C ARG A 13 1.52 -19.39 -33.77
N LEU A 14 2.33 -20.46 -33.71
CA LEU A 14 3.12 -20.84 -32.55
C LEU A 14 4.22 -19.79 -32.24
N VAL A 15 4.92 -19.32 -33.27
CA VAL A 15 6.02 -18.36 -33.15
C VAL A 15 5.49 -16.98 -32.73
N ALA A 16 4.38 -16.55 -33.34
CA ALA A 16 3.69 -15.32 -32.93
C ALA A 16 3.18 -15.40 -31.51
N PHE A 17 2.60 -16.53 -31.10
CA PHE A 17 2.10 -16.78 -29.77
C PHE A 17 3.20 -16.70 -28.70
N LEU A 18 4.37 -17.30 -28.96
CA LEU A 18 5.52 -17.21 -28.04
C LEU A 18 6.03 -15.78 -27.87
N ALA A 19 6.08 -14.99 -28.95
CA ALA A 19 6.45 -13.57 -28.87
C ALA A 19 5.43 -12.76 -28.06
N ILE A 20 4.14 -12.99 -28.30
CA ILE A 20 3.05 -12.35 -27.55
C ILE A 20 3.14 -12.70 -26.07
N ILE A 21 3.34 -13.98 -25.71
CA ILE A 21 3.51 -14.40 -24.32
C ILE A 21 4.72 -13.73 -23.67
N GLY A 22 5.86 -13.68 -24.34
CA GLY A 22 7.08 -13.06 -23.80
C GLY A 22 6.84 -11.59 -23.43
N VAL A 23 6.20 -10.82 -24.31
CA VAL A 23 5.84 -9.42 -24.03
C VAL A 23 4.73 -9.32 -22.97
N ALA A 24 3.74 -10.21 -23.03
CA ALA A 24 2.62 -10.21 -22.08
C ALA A 24 3.07 -10.49 -20.64
N LEU A 25 4.02 -11.39 -20.44
CA LEU A 25 4.61 -11.64 -19.11
C LEU A 25 5.32 -10.39 -18.57
N GLY A 26 6.10 -9.70 -19.41
CA GLY A 26 6.81 -8.48 -19.01
C GLY A 26 5.85 -7.32 -18.67
N SER A 27 4.92 -7.02 -19.57
CA SER A 27 3.94 -5.94 -19.36
C SER A 27 2.91 -6.26 -18.28
N GLY A 28 2.53 -7.55 -18.13
CA GLY A 28 1.60 -8.00 -17.08
C GLY A 28 2.24 -7.93 -15.69
N LEU A 29 3.50 -8.34 -15.56
CA LEU A 29 4.25 -8.20 -14.32
C LEU A 29 4.40 -6.72 -13.93
N LEU A 30 4.78 -5.86 -14.89
CA LEU A 30 4.87 -4.44 -14.66
C LEU A 30 3.54 -3.84 -14.18
N MET A 31 2.43 -4.18 -14.87
CA MET A 31 1.09 -3.73 -14.47
C MET A 31 0.76 -4.13 -13.04
N THR A 32 1.06 -5.37 -12.66
CA THR A 32 0.82 -5.89 -11.31
C THR A 32 1.64 -5.13 -10.27
N LEU A 33 2.93 -4.92 -10.52
CA LEU A 33 3.84 -4.24 -9.61
C LEU A 33 3.48 -2.76 -9.42
N LEU A 34 3.19 -2.04 -10.52
CA LEU A 34 2.76 -0.64 -10.44
C LEU A 34 1.44 -0.47 -9.69
N SER A 35 0.48 -1.38 -9.92
CA SER A 35 -0.80 -1.35 -9.19
C SER A 35 -0.64 -1.59 -7.70
N LEU A 36 0.29 -2.46 -7.30
CA LEU A 36 0.59 -2.71 -5.90
C LEU A 36 1.28 -1.51 -5.26
N SER A 37 2.29 -0.95 -5.93
CA SER A 37 3.00 0.25 -5.48
C SER A 37 2.04 1.43 -5.27
N ALA A 38 1.22 1.75 -6.26
CA ALA A 38 0.25 2.85 -6.14
C ALA A 38 -0.82 2.59 -5.07
N GLY A 39 -1.19 1.34 -4.85
CA GLY A 39 -2.10 0.97 -3.76
C GLY A 39 -1.49 1.25 -2.38
N ILE A 40 -0.21 0.93 -2.21
CA ILE A 40 0.55 1.24 -0.99
C ILE A 40 0.67 2.75 -0.81
N GLU A 41 1.12 3.47 -1.84
CA GLU A 41 1.27 4.93 -1.82
C GLU A 41 -0.04 5.67 -1.50
N SER A 42 -1.15 5.27 -2.12
CA SER A 42 -2.47 5.85 -1.85
C SER A 42 -2.87 5.69 -0.38
N ARG A 43 -2.57 4.56 0.23
CA ARG A 43 -2.84 4.34 1.65
C ARG A 43 -1.97 5.17 2.56
N PHE A 44 -0.67 5.26 2.25
CA PHE A 44 0.23 6.13 2.98
C PHE A 44 -0.25 7.58 2.95
N ASN A 45 -0.61 8.09 1.77
CA ASN A 45 -1.10 9.45 1.62
C ASN A 45 -2.40 9.70 2.40
N ASN A 46 -3.35 8.76 2.40
CA ASN A 46 -4.58 8.88 3.17
C ASN A 46 -4.31 8.90 4.68
N THR A 47 -3.51 7.95 5.18
CA THR A 47 -3.15 7.91 6.60
C THR A 47 -2.32 9.13 7.02
N PHE A 48 -1.44 9.62 6.13
CA PHE A 48 -0.69 10.85 6.36
C PHE A 48 -1.61 12.07 6.52
N GLN A 49 -2.64 12.21 5.69
CA GLN A 49 -3.59 13.31 5.79
C GLN A 49 -4.41 13.26 7.10
N GLU A 50 -4.71 12.07 7.63
CA GLU A 50 -5.40 11.90 8.90
C GLU A 50 -4.57 12.42 10.09
N VAL A 51 -3.24 12.28 10.02
CA VAL A 51 -2.34 12.67 11.12
C VAL A 51 -1.57 13.96 10.85
N ALA A 52 -1.78 14.61 9.72
CA ALA A 52 -1.14 15.87 9.38
C ALA A 52 -1.50 16.96 10.41
N GLY A 53 -0.48 17.65 10.93
CA GLY A 53 -0.68 18.68 11.96
C GLY A 53 -1.01 18.14 13.35
N THR A 54 -0.77 16.83 13.61
CA THR A 54 -0.88 16.25 14.95
C THR A 54 0.49 15.97 15.56
N ILE A 55 0.56 16.05 16.89
CA ILE A 55 1.73 15.70 17.70
C ILE A 55 1.28 14.71 18.76
N SER A 56 1.97 13.60 18.90
CA SER A 56 1.74 12.64 19.97
C SER A 56 2.78 12.87 21.08
N VAL A 57 2.33 13.40 22.22
CA VAL A 57 3.18 13.67 23.38
C VAL A 57 3.07 12.51 24.36
N THR A 58 4.18 11.85 24.61
CA THR A 58 4.31 10.72 25.54
C THR A 58 5.51 10.93 26.46
N ALA A 59 5.70 10.11 27.47
CA ALA A 59 6.95 10.11 28.23
C ALA A 59 8.13 9.75 27.31
N GLU A 60 9.33 10.17 27.67
CA GLU A 60 10.55 9.86 26.94
C GLU A 60 10.69 8.33 26.72
N GLY A 61 10.96 7.94 25.48
CA GLY A 61 10.98 6.53 25.06
C GLY A 61 9.64 5.97 24.58
N GLY A 62 8.53 6.70 24.77
CA GLY A 62 7.25 6.38 24.14
C GLY A 62 7.23 6.76 22.66
N THR A 63 6.37 6.13 21.86
CA THR A 63 6.22 6.41 20.43
C THR A 63 4.76 6.53 20.03
N ALA A 64 4.50 7.28 18.95
CA ALA A 64 3.16 7.36 18.36
C ALA A 64 2.60 5.98 17.95
N ILE A 65 3.46 5.06 17.50
CA ILE A 65 3.09 3.67 17.21
C ILE A 65 2.69 2.92 18.48
N GLY A 66 3.39 3.16 19.59
CA GLY A 66 3.06 2.59 20.88
C GLY A 66 1.63 2.92 21.31
N ARG A 67 1.14 4.13 21.01
CA ARG A 67 -0.25 4.52 21.28
C ARG A 67 -1.25 3.61 20.53
N ILE A 68 -1.01 3.35 19.25
CA ILE A 68 -1.89 2.48 18.43
C ILE A 68 -1.89 1.06 18.96
N MET A 69 -0.75 0.59 19.48
CA MET A 69 -0.59 -0.74 20.05
C MET A 69 -0.96 -0.83 21.55
N GLY A 70 -1.35 0.29 22.17
CA GLY A 70 -1.70 0.33 23.61
C GLY A 70 -0.50 0.34 24.57
N SER A 71 0.70 0.68 24.07
CA SER A 71 1.93 0.77 24.86
C SER A 71 2.58 2.13 24.68
N VAL A 72 2.44 3.04 25.61
CA VAL A 72 2.87 4.46 25.50
C VAL A 72 4.08 4.84 26.39
N GLY A 73 4.75 3.90 26.99
CA GLY A 73 5.83 4.18 27.94
C GLY A 73 5.31 4.48 29.34
N ASP A 74 6.09 5.22 30.14
CA ASP A 74 5.71 5.62 31.48
C ASP A 74 4.51 6.60 31.48
N PRO A 75 3.62 6.52 32.48
CA PRO A 75 2.46 7.39 32.53
C PRO A 75 2.85 8.82 32.88
N LEU A 76 2.18 9.80 32.23
CA LEU A 76 2.33 11.22 32.51
C LEU A 76 1.30 11.72 33.54
N PRO A 77 1.61 12.76 34.32
CA PRO A 77 0.61 13.47 35.11
C PRO A 77 -0.49 14.10 34.23
N ASP A 78 -1.75 14.04 34.65
CA ASP A 78 -2.88 14.63 33.93
C ASP A 78 -2.75 16.15 33.74
N SER A 79 -2.05 16.83 34.68
CA SER A 79 -1.75 18.27 34.59
C SER A 79 -0.96 18.68 33.35
N TYR A 80 -0.26 17.73 32.71
CA TYR A 80 0.53 18.01 31.51
C TYR A 80 -0.38 18.41 30.33
N ALA A 81 -1.53 17.79 30.16
CA ALA A 81 -2.50 18.14 29.12
C ALA A 81 -2.94 19.62 29.22
N VAL A 82 -3.23 20.07 30.45
CA VAL A 82 -3.64 21.47 30.70
C VAL A 82 -2.52 22.47 30.42
N ARG A 83 -1.28 22.09 30.68
CA ARG A 83 -0.09 22.94 30.40
C ARG A 83 0.21 22.98 28.91
N ILE A 84 0.15 21.84 28.22
CA ILE A 84 0.37 21.74 26.77
C ILE A 84 -0.65 22.59 26.01
N LYS A 85 -1.93 22.57 26.41
CA LYS A 85 -2.98 23.38 25.79
C LYS A 85 -2.70 24.89 25.80
N LYS A 86 -1.83 25.38 26.70
CA LYS A 86 -1.45 26.79 26.81
C LYS A 86 -0.23 27.18 25.97
N ILE A 87 0.43 26.23 25.33
CA ILE A 87 1.60 26.49 24.50
C ILE A 87 1.13 27.13 23.18
N GLU A 88 1.84 28.16 22.75
CA GLU A 88 1.54 28.88 21.52
C GLU A 88 1.63 27.95 20.30
N GLY A 89 0.59 27.96 19.46
CA GLY A 89 0.46 27.11 18.28
C GLY A 89 -0.36 25.83 18.51
N VAL A 90 -0.75 25.55 19.76
CA VAL A 90 -1.65 24.42 20.10
C VAL A 90 -3.10 24.84 19.94
N ASP A 91 -3.86 24.12 19.10
CA ASP A 91 -5.31 24.27 18.94
C ASP A 91 -6.07 23.39 19.93
N LEU A 92 -5.71 22.10 19.96
CA LEU A 92 -6.33 21.09 20.83
C LEU A 92 -5.25 20.26 21.51
N ALA A 93 -5.44 19.94 22.78
CA ALA A 93 -4.63 19.00 23.54
C ALA A 93 -5.57 17.99 24.21
N ALA A 94 -5.67 16.81 23.63
CA ALA A 94 -6.56 15.73 24.07
C ALA A 94 -5.75 14.69 24.88
N PRO A 95 -5.92 14.59 26.20
CA PRO A 95 -5.28 13.55 26.97
C PRO A 95 -5.88 12.19 26.62
N PHE A 96 -5.05 11.16 26.55
CA PHE A 96 -5.49 9.80 26.30
C PHE A 96 -4.90 8.82 27.30
N VAL A 97 -5.64 7.75 27.52
CA VAL A 97 -5.17 6.56 28.23
C VAL A 97 -5.36 5.37 27.31
N THR A 98 -4.33 4.58 27.11
CA THR A 98 -4.41 3.37 26.31
C THR A 98 -3.92 2.15 27.08
N ALA A 99 -4.52 1.01 26.77
CA ALA A 99 -4.09 -0.29 27.26
C ALA A 99 -4.04 -1.29 26.11
N GLN A 100 -3.17 -2.27 26.20
CA GLN A 100 -3.13 -3.37 25.26
C GLN A 100 -4.07 -4.49 25.70
N VAL A 101 -5.07 -4.78 24.89
CA VAL A 101 -6.01 -5.88 25.12
C VAL A 101 -5.57 -7.07 24.27
N ARG A 102 -5.16 -8.15 24.90
CA ARG A 102 -4.85 -9.41 24.24
C ARG A 102 -5.99 -10.38 24.45
N SER A 103 -6.60 -10.85 23.38
CA SER A 103 -7.67 -11.85 23.43
C SER A 103 -7.72 -12.65 22.14
N GLU A 104 -7.85 -13.96 22.26
CA GLU A 104 -8.03 -14.88 21.12
C GLU A 104 -9.33 -14.59 20.35
N LYS A 105 -10.29 -13.90 20.98
CA LYS A 105 -11.55 -13.46 20.36
C LYS A 105 -11.39 -12.44 19.22
N PHE A 106 -10.19 -11.90 19.02
CA PHE A 106 -9.88 -11.01 17.88
C PHE A 106 -8.95 -11.68 16.86
N GLY A 107 -8.84 -13.01 16.88
CA GLY A 107 -8.02 -13.77 15.93
C GLY A 107 -6.52 -13.43 16.05
N ALA A 108 -5.83 -13.44 14.91
CA ALA A 108 -4.39 -13.16 14.85
C ALA A 108 -4.04 -11.75 15.38
N ILE A 109 -4.88 -10.75 15.14
CA ILE A 109 -4.66 -9.38 15.65
C ILE A 109 -4.73 -9.36 17.17
N GLY A 110 -5.66 -10.11 17.76
CA GLY A 110 -5.80 -10.22 19.22
C GLY A 110 -4.62 -10.89 19.91
N ALA A 111 -3.88 -11.77 19.23
CA ALA A 111 -2.68 -12.38 19.76
C ALA A 111 -1.53 -11.35 19.92
N PHE A 112 -1.40 -10.42 18.99
CA PHE A 112 -0.44 -9.30 19.09
C PHE A 112 -0.90 -8.21 20.06
N GLY A 113 -2.22 -8.10 20.28
CA GLY A 113 -2.85 -7.11 21.14
C GLY A 113 -3.52 -5.98 20.35
N VAL A 114 -4.70 -5.61 20.81
CA VAL A 114 -5.51 -4.51 20.28
C VAL A 114 -5.41 -3.32 21.21
N GLY A 115 -5.14 -2.14 20.68
CA GLY A 115 -5.15 -0.90 21.47
C GLY A 115 -6.57 -0.58 21.94
N MET A 116 -6.71 -0.34 23.25
CA MET A 116 -7.95 0.14 23.85
C MET A 116 -7.73 1.54 24.40
N THR A 117 -8.52 2.50 23.96
CA THR A 117 -8.43 3.89 24.41
C THR A 117 -9.55 4.21 25.38
N GLY A 118 -9.21 4.86 26.48
CA GLY A 118 -10.16 5.36 27.48
C GLY A 118 -10.69 6.73 27.11
N ILE A 119 -12.01 6.88 27.08
CA ILE A 119 -12.66 8.18 26.88
C ILE A 119 -12.72 8.90 28.23
N ILE A 120 -12.13 10.08 28.28
CA ILE A 120 -12.12 10.97 29.43
C ILE A 120 -13.33 11.90 29.30
N GLU A 121 -14.26 11.83 30.26
CA GLU A 121 -15.46 12.67 30.25
C GLU A 121 -15.11 14.17 30.34
N GLY A 122 -15.72 14.97 29.48
CA GLY A 122 -15.52 16.42 29.45
C GLY A 122 -14.29 16.89 28.66
N GLU A 123 -13.50 15.99 28.12
CA GLU A 123 -12.39 16.32 27.23
C GLU A 123 -12.83 16.24 25.76
N GLU A 124 -12.36 17.20 24.97
CA GLU A 124 -12.57 17.23 23.53
C GLU A 124 -11.67 16.20 22.86
N LEU A 125 -12.26 15.29 22.10
CA LEU A 125 -11.54 14.26 21.34
C LEU A 125 -11.41 14.67 19.88
N PHE A 126 -10.38 14.20 19.20
CA PHE A 126 -10.20 14.39 17.75
C PHE A 126 -11.38 13.77 16.97
N GLU A 127 -11.79 12.58 17.37
CA GLU A 127 -13.02 11.93 16.93
C GLU A 127 -13.69 11.26 18.13
N ASN A 128 -14.97 11.49 18.30
CA ASN A 128 -15.73 10.85 19.38
C ASN A 128 -16.43 9.58 18.87
N PRO A 129 -15.93 8.37 19.17
CA PRO A 129 -16.52 7.13 18.69
C PRO A 129 -17.93 6.89 19.25
N ASN A 130 -18.29 7.51 20.38
CA ASN A 130 -19.64 7.42 20.95
C ASN A 130 -20.72 8.07 20.08
N GLU A 131 -20.35 9.03 19.24
CA GLU A 131 -21.25 9.69 18.29
C GLU A 131 -21.40 8.95 16.97
N LYS A 132 -20.57 7.93 16.75
CA LYS A 132 -20.44 7.17 15.50
C LYS A 132 -20.80 5.69 15.68
N ILE A 133 -21.72 5.38 16.58
CA ILE A 133 -22.18 4.00 16.80
C ILE A 133 -22.90 3.49 15.55
N LYS A 134 -22.44 2.33 15.06
CA LYS A 134 -22.99 1.63 13.88
C LYS A 134 -23.99 0.54 14.28
N GLU A 135 -23.68 -0.20 15.35
CA GLU A 135 -24.50 -1.29 15.86
C GLU A 135 -24.44 -1.32 17.39
N GLY A 136 -25.52 -1.70 18.05
CA GLY A 136 -25.60 -1.74 19.50
C GLY A 136 -25.77 -0.37 20.14
N ARG A 137 -25.02 -0.10 21.20
CA ARG A 137 -25.05 1.18 21.94
C ARG A 137 -23.65 1.57 22.43
N SER A 138 -23.50 2.81 22.88
CA SER A 138 -22.31 3.23 23.61
C SER A 138 -22.25 2.56 24.99
N PHE A 139 -21.05 2.49 25.57
CA PHE A 139 -20.85 2.00 26.93
C PHE A 139 -21.43 3.00 27.95
N SER A 140 -21.95 2.43 29.06
CA SER A 140 -22.48 3.23 30.18
C SER A 140 -21.55 3.26 31.38
N GLY A 141 -20.45 2.53 31.35
CA GLY A 141 -19.49 2.40 32.45
C GLY A 141 -19.13 0.93 32.72
N GLY A 142 -18.43 0.71 33.85
CA GLY A 142 -17.98 -0.64 34.23
C GLY A 142 -17.02 -1.28 33.24
N ASN A 143 -17.29 -2.51 32.85
CA ASN A 143 -16.47 -3.28 31.91
C ASN A 143 -17.07 -3.32 30.48
N GLU A 144 -17.92 -2.36 30.16
CA GLU A 144 -18.49 -2.26 28.82
C GLU A 144 -17.52 -1.57 27.86
N VAL A 145 -17.43 -2.12 26.64
CA VAL A 145 -16.54 -1.61 25.59
C VAL A 145 -17.26 -1.56 24.25
N ILE A 146 -16.79 -0.70 23.36
CA ILE A 146 -17.19 -0.65 21.95
C ILE A 146 -15.98 -0.97 21.08
N ALA A 147 -16.19 -1.64 19.96
CA ALA A 147 -15.16 -2.04 19.03
C ALA A 147 -15.32 -1.32 17.70
N GLY A 148 -14.22 -0.97 17.08
CA GLY A 148 -14.21 -0.46 15.71
C GLY A 148 -14.69 -1.50 14.71
N ALA A 149 -15.46 -1.07 13.72
CA ALA A 149 -16.06 -1.95 12.72
C ALA A 149 -14.98 -2.81 12.00
N ARG A 150 -13.83 -2.22 11.72
CA ARG A 150 -12.71 -2.91 11.05
C ARG A 150 -12.07 -3.99 11.90
N LEU A 151 -12.01 -3.81 13.21
CA LEU A 151 -11.51 -4.85 14.12
C LEU A 151 -12.39 -6.10 14.06
N LEU A 152 -13.72 -5.93 14.07
CA LEU A 152 -14.65 -7.05 13.98
C LEU A 152 -14.67 -7.71 12.60
N GLU A 153 -14.59 -6.91 11.54
CA GLU A 153 -14.42 -7.45 10.18
C GLU A 153 -13.17 -8.33 10.10
N SER A 154 -12.04 -7.85 10.62
CA SER A 154 -10.78 -8.59 10.65
C SER A 154 -10.86 -9.89 11.47
N ALA A 155 -11.58 -9.90 12.60
CA ALA A 155 -11.81 -11.08 13.38
C ALA A 155 -12.64 -12.13 12.62
N ARG A 156 -13.69 -11.71 11.92
CA ARG A 156 -14.54 -12.57 11.09
C ARG A 156 -13.76 -13.22 9.94
N PHE A 157 -12.82 -12.49 9.31
CA PHE A 157 -11.94 -13.07 8.28
C PHE A 157 -10.98 -14.13 8.84
N ALA A 158 -10.66 -14.06 10.13
CA ALA A 158 -9.86 -15.06 10.83
C ALA A 158 -10.70 -16.24 11.39
N ASP A 159 -11.95 -16.40 10.91
CA ASP A 159 -12.91 -17.42 11.38
C ASP A 159 -13.25 -17.29 12.87
N VAL A 160 -13.12 -16.07 13.42
CA VAL A 160 -13.48 -15.77 14.81
C VAL A 160 -14.77 -14.97 14.80
N ASP A 161 -15.83 -15.58 15.32
CA ASP A 161 -17.14 -14.92 15.46
C ASP A 161 -17.19 -14.17 16.80
N ILE A 162 -17.20 -12.83 16.72
CA ILE A 162 -17.42 -11.93 17.84
C ILE A 162 -18.52 -10.94 17.49
N ASN A 163 -19.54 -10.87 18.33
CA ASN A 163 -20.74 -10.09 18.08
C ASN A 163 -21.03 -9.14 19.25
N VAL A 164 -21.83 -8.12 18.98
CA VAL A 164 -22.35 -7.23 20.04
C VAL A 164 -23.14 -8.06 21.05
N GLY A 165 -22.78 -7.94 22.32
CA GLY A 165 -23.34 -8.74 23.42
C GLY A 165 -22.38 -9.77 23.99
N ASP A 166 -21.35 -10.15 23.24
CA ASP A 166 -20.35 -11.13 23.68
C ASP A 166 -19.45 -10.58 24.77
N THR A 167 -18.88 -11.51 25.54
CA THR A 167 -17.86 -11.22 26.54
C THR A 167 -16.52 -11.86 26.18
N PHE A 168 -15.45 -11.20 26.54
CA PHE A 168 -14.08 -11.69 26.40
C PHE A 168 -13.22 -11.23 27.56
N THR A 169 -12.11 -11.91 27.78
CA THR A 169 -11.20 -11.58 28.88
C THR A 169 -9.95 -10.88 28.38
N ALA A 170 -9.45 -9.94 29.17
CA ALA A 170 -8.19 -9.25 28.94
C ALA A 170 -7.33 -9.24 30.22
N PRO A 171 -5.99 -9.34 30.12
CA PRO A 171 -5.10 -9.25 31.29
C PRO A 171 -5.01 -7.81 31.78
N ILE A 172 -4.78 -7.62 33.07
CA ILE A 172 -4.45 -6.32 33.68
C ILE A 172 -2.94 -6.12 33.60
N GLY A 173 -2.51 -5.12 32.82
CA GLY A 173 -1.10 -4.84 32.62
C GLY A 173 -0.33 -6.10 32.21
N ASN A 174 0.78 -6.35 32.90
CA ASN A 174 1.60 -7.55 32.71
C ASN A 174 1.29 -8.63 33.77
N THR A 175 0.15 -8.54 34.47
CA THR A 175 -0.24 -9.49 35.49
C THR A 175 -0.96 -10.71 34.93
N ARG A 176 -1.22 -11.72 35.78
CA ARG A 176 -2.07 -12.88 35.44
C ARG A 176 -3.55 -12.64 35.75
N GLU A 177 -3.87 -11.51 36.34
CA GLU A 177 -5.26 -11.17 36.66
C GLU A 177 -6.01 -10.80 35.36
N MET A 178 -7.17 -11.40 35.17
CA MET A 178 -8.01 -11.20 33.97
C MET A 178 -9.25 -10.40 34.34
N VAL A 179 -9.64 -9.50 33.44
CA VAL A 179 -10.89 -8.77 33.52
C VAL A 179 -11.80 -9.22 32.38
N GLU A 180 -13.05 -9.50 32.72
CA GLU A 180 -14.09 -9.77 31.75
C GLU A 180 -14.62 -8.45 31.18
N LEU A 181 -14.60 -8.33 29.86
CA LEU A 181 -15.07 -7.17 29.09
C LEU A 181 -16.30 -7.57 28.29
N LYS A 182 -17.30 -6.68 28.22
CA LYS A 182 -18.51 -6.89 27.44
C LYS A 182 -18.55 -5.96 26.24
N LEU A 183 -18.63 -6.51 25.03
CA LEU A 183 -18.82 -5.75 23.82
C LEU A 183 -20.29 -5.30 23.70
N VAL A 184 -20.57 -3.99 23.79
CA VAL A 184 -21.93 -3.45 23.79
C VAL A 184 -22.32 -2.70 22.52
N GLY A 185 -21.35 -2.41 21.67
CA GLY A 185 -21.60 -1.78 20.38
C GLY A 185 -20.38 -1.73 19.49
N THR A 186 -20.62 -1.36 18.25
CA THR A 186 -19.59 -1.10 17.25
C THR A 186 -19.65 0.35 16.79
N TYR A 187 -18.51 0.89 16.42
CA TYR A 187 -18.41 2.25 15.90
C TYR A 187 -17.66 2.27 14.56
N GLU A 188 -17.92 3.31 13.75
CA GLU A 188 -17.21 3.56 12.50
C GLU A 188 -16.95 5.05 12.36
N THR A 189 -15.69 5.46 12.56
CA THR A 189 -15.20 6.83 12.42
C THR A 189 -14.65 7.08 11.02
N GLY A 190 -14.27 8.34 10.73
CA GLY A 190 -13.56 8.69 9.49
C GLY A 190 -12.14 8.14 9.43
N SER A 191 -11.52 7.85 10.59
CA SER A 191 -10.16 7.32 10.67
C SER A 191 -10.13 5.80 10.59
N GLU A 192 -9.45 5.29 9.59
CA GLU A 192 -9.21 3.86 9.41
C GLU A 192 -8.46 3.26 10.61
N THR A 193 -7.46 3.98 11.12
CA THR A 193 -6.65 3.52 12.27
C THR A 193 -7.49 3.41 13.54
N THR A 194 -8.33 4.39 13.82
CA THR A 194 -9.24 4.39 14.95
C THR A 194 -10.20 3.21 14.90
N ASN A 195 -10.69 2.83 13.72
CA ASN A 195 -11.63 1.72 13.51
C ASN A 195 -11.04 0.31 13.79
N TYR A 196 -9.74 0.19 14.08
CA TYR A 196 -9.10 -1.06 14.53
C TYR A 196 -8.97 -1.17 16.06
N GLY A 197 -9.39 -0.15 16.81
CA GLY A 197 -9.26 -0.08 18.25
C GLY A 197 -10.51 -0.51 19.01
N LEU A 198 -10.35 -0.53 20.33
CA LEU A 198 -11.42 -0.61 21.32
C LEU A 198 -11.54 0.72 22.05
N PHE A 199 -12.74 1.08 22.45
CA PHE A 199 -12.98 2.20 23.35
C PHE A 199 -13.81 1.77 24.56
N GLY A 200 -13.55 2.41 25.69
CA GLY A 200 -14.27 2.15 26.91
C GLY A 200 -14.10 3.27 27.95
N PRO A 201 -14.72 3.11 29.14
CA PRO A 201 -14.57 4.07 30.24
C PRO A 201 -13.10 4.21 30.64
N VAL A 202 -12.62 5.43 30.84
CA VAL A 202 -11.22 5.70 31.23
C VAL A 202 -10.82 4.95 32.52
N ALA A 203 -11.73 4.78 33.45
CA ALA A 203 -11.48 4.03 34.68
C ALA A 203 -11.12 2.55 34.42
N LEU A 204 -11.78 1.93 33.44
CA LEU A 204 -11.48 0.56 33.00
C LEU A 204 -10.11 0.51 32.32
N VAL A 205 -9.85 1.44 31.40
CA VAL A 205 -8.58 1.45 30.66
C VAL A 205 -7.39 1.73 31.57
N ARG A 206 -7.54 2.63 32.55
CA ARG A 206 -6.52 2.85 33.60
C ARG A 206 -6.23 1.57 34.41
N LYS A 207 -7.29 0.82 34.73
CA LYS A 207 -7.13 -0.48 35.41
C LYS A 207 -6.38 -1.47 34.54
N LEU A 208 -6.73 -1.57 33.24
CA LEU A 208 -6.05 -2.46 32.29
C LEU A 208 -4.60 -2.05 32.02
N ALA A 209 -4.32 -0.75 32.00
CA ALA A 209 -2.97 -0.21 31.82
C ALA A 209 -2.12 -0.21 33.11
N ASP A 210 -2.72 -0.54 34.25
CA ASP A 210 -2.09 -0.50 35.59
C ASP A 210 -1.51 0.89 35.94
N ILE A 211 -2.27 1.94 35.69
CA ILE A 211 -1.87 3.34 35.95
C ILE A 211 -2.81 4.05 36.94
N GLY A 212 -2.27 5.05 37.61
CA GLY A 212 -2.99 5.81 38.62
C GLY A 212 -4.14 6.67 38.09
N LYS A 213 -5.04 7.08 39.00
CA LYS A 213 -6.24 7.88 38.65
C LYS A 213 -5.92 9.25 38.07
N LYS A 214 -4.80 9.85 38.44
CA LYS A 214 -4.32 11.16 37.96
C LYS A 214 -3.20 11.05 36.92
N GLN A 215 -3.16 9.92 36.26
CA GLN A 215 -2.17 9.64 35.23
C GLN A 215 -2.86 9.40 33.89
N ILE A 216 -2.15 9.78 32.82
CA ILE A 216 -2.53 9.60 31.43
C ILE A 216 -1.41 8.90 30.68
N GLY A 217 -1.71 8.25 29.57
CA GLY A 217 -0.70 7.63 28.71
C GLY A 217 0.04 8.65 27.84
N GLY A 218 -0.61 9.80 27.56
CA GLY A 218 -0.05 10.85 26.77
C GLY A 218 -1.09 11.90 26.39
N VAL A 219 -0.69 12.84 25.55
CA VAL A 219 -1.55 13.91 25.02
C VAL A 219 -1.44 13.95 23.52
N GLU A 220 -2.57 13.88 22.84
CA GLU A 220 -2.63 14.12 21.40
C GLU A 220 -2.90 15.61 21.17
N VAL A 221 -2.04 16.23 20.40
CA VAL A 221 -2.06 17.67 20.16
C VAL A 221 -2.37 17.94 18.69
N ARG A 222 -3.32 18.83 18.42
CA ARG A 222 -3.53 19.41 17.10
C ARG A 222 -2.97 20.82 17.09
N VAL A 223 -2.20 21.14 16.05
CA VAL A 223 -1.64 22.48 15.89
C VAL A 223 -2.57 23.35 15.03
N VAL A 224 -2.51 24.66 15.24
CA VAL A 224 -3.28 25.65 14.45
C VAL A 224 -2.79 25.68 13.00
N ASP A 225 -1.48 25.63 12.80
CA ASP A 225 -0.85 25.60 11.49
C ASP A 225 -0.08 24.28 11.30
N PRO A 226 -0.53 23.39 10.41
CA PRO A 226 0.17 22.13 10.15
C PRO A 226 1.62 22.28 9.68
N GLN A 227 2.00 23.43 9.11
CA GLN A 227 3.38 23.70 8.71
C GLN A 227 4.30 23.99 9.89
N ALA A 228 3.73 24.46 11.01
CA ALA A 228 4.48 24.74 12.24
C ALA A 228 4.57 23.55 13.21
N VAL A 229 4.12 22.35 12.81
CA VAL A 229 4.03 21.17 13.69
C VAL A 229 5.35 20.84 14.38
N ASN A 230 6.47 20.86 13.66
CA ASN A 230 7.79 20.56 14.21
C ASN A 230 8.26 21.64 15.21
N GLU A 231 7.96 22.91 14.95
CA GLU A 231 8.30 24.00 15.85
C GLU A 231 7.50 23.91 17.15
N VAL A 232 6.20 23.59 17.05
CA VAL A 232 5.33 23.39 18.23
C VAL A 232 5.78 22.16 19.02
N ALA A 233 6.17 21.07 18.37
CA ALA A 233 6.70 19.87 19.02
C ALA A 233 7.96 20.22 19.86
N GLN A 234 8.92 20.94 19.26
CA GLN A 234 10.12 21.39 19.98
C GLN A 234 9.80 22.30 21.15
N ARG A 235 8.81 23.20 21.02
CA ARG A 235 8.36 24.06 22.15
C ARG A 235 7.77 23.22 23.29
N ILE A 236 7.01 22.17 22.95
CA ILE A 236 6.47 21.25 23.94
C ILE A 236 7.61 20.52 24.66
N GLU A 237 8.56 19.95 23.94
CA GLU A 237 9.71 19.25 24.55
C GLU A 237 10.54 20.19 25.44
N ALA A 238 10.82 21.38 24.96
CA ALA A 238 11.57 22.37 25.73
C ALA A 238 10.83 22.81 27.03
N ALA A 239 9.50 22.92 26.98
CA ALA A 239 8.69 23.28 28.14
C ALA A 239 8.65 22.21 29.24
N PHE A 240 8.98 20.96 28.93
CA PHE A 240 8.95 19.80 29.83
C PHE A 240 10.32 19.13 29.98
N ALA A 241 11.40 19.71 29.47
CA ALA A 241 12.74 19.11 29.50
C ALA A 241 13.29 18.90 30.91
N GLU A 242 12.89 19.72 31.88
CA GLU A 242 13.31 19.63 33.30
C GLU A 242 12.27 18.93 34.19
N GLU A 243 11.16 18.46 33.62
CA GLU A 243 10.09 17.77 34.35
C GLU A 243 10.41 16.27 34.51
N ASP A 244 9.76 15.64 35.48
CA ASP A 244 9.87 14.22 35.74
C ASP A 244 8.45 13.56 35.72
N PRO A 245 8.15 12.72 34.73
CA PRO A 245 8.99 12.32 33.58
C PRO A 245 9.07 13.41 32.50
N PRO A 246 10.20 13.52 31.77
CA PRO A 246 10.32 14.36 30.60
C PRO A 246 9.44 13.82 29.47
N VAL A 247 9.07 14.68 28.53
CA VAL A 247 8.20 14.28 27.41
C VAL A 247 8.95 14.22 26.08
N SER A 248 8.48 13.34 25.22
CA SER A 248 8.83 13.30 23.80
C SER A 248 7.61 13.68 22.98
N ALA A 249 7.76 14.64 22.09
CA ALA A 249 6.71 15.14 21.19
C ALA A 249 6.93 14.57 19.79
N SER A 250 6.47 13.35 19.56
CA SER A 250 6.60 12.68 18.28
C SER A 250 5.64 13.25 17.26
N VAL A 251 6.17 13.69 16.12
CA VAL A 251 5.38 14.10 14.97
C VAL A 251 5.18 12.89 14.06
N PRO A 252 3.96 12.36 13.92
CA PRO A 252 3.71 11.21 13.04
C PRO A 252 4.20 11.43 11.61
N GLN A 253 4.19 12.69 11.15
CA GLN A 253 4.67 13.10 9.84
C GLN A 253 6.14 12.71 9.58
N ASP A 254 7.02 12.77 10.59
CA ASP A 254 8.43 12.42 10.44
C ASP A 254 8.61 10.90 10.27
N LEU A 255 7.75 10.11 10.91
CA LEU A 255 7.68 8.67 10.70
C LEU A 255 7.26 8.35 9.26
N PHE A 256 6.24 9.04 8.75
CA PHE A 256 5.79 8.87 7.37
C PHE A 256 6.83 9.33 6.36
N ALA A 257 7.59 10.40 6.64
CA ALA A 257 8.72 10.81 5.79
C ALA A 257 9.83 9.74 5.72
N SER A 258 10.10 9.07 6.82
CA SER A 258 11.03 7.93 6.84
C SER A 258 10.50 6.73 6.07
N LEU A 259 9.20 6.45 6.17
CA LEU A 259 8.53 5.38 5.44
C LEU A 259 8.41 5.69 3.94
N SER A 260 8.22 6.95 3.54
CA SER A 260 8.20 7.34 2.12
C SER A 260 9.54 7.06 1.44
N SER A 261 10.67 7.30 2.12
CA SER A 261 11.99 6.94 1.62
C SER A 261 12.14 5.43 1.39
N PHE A 262 11.49 4.63 2.21
CA PHE A 262 11.43 3.17 2.04
C PHE A 262 10.59 2.79 0.82
N THR A 263 9.48 3.50 0.59
CA THR A 263 8.61 3.31 -0.59
C THR A 263 9.35 3.68 -1.88
N ASP A 264 10.10 4.79 -1.89
CA ASP A 264 10.93 5.20 -3.04
C ASP A 264 11.98 4.14 -3.40
N MET A 265 12.64 3.56 -2.40
CA MET A 265 13.59 2.48 -2.61
C MET A 265 12.91 1.22 -3.15
N PHE A 266 11.70 0.93 -2.68
CA PHE A 266 10.89 -0.19 -3.15
C PHE A 266 10.46 0.01 -4.61
N ASP A 267 10.07 1.23 -5.00
CA ASP A 267 9.72 1.58 -6.38
C ASP A 267 10.91 1.43 -7.33
N ILE A 268 12.11 1.84 -6.93
CA ILE A 268 13.33 1.61 -7.71
C ILE A 268 13.58 0.10 -7.90
N PHE A 269 13.37 -0.69 -6.87
CA PHE A 269 13.52 -2.15 -6.94
C PHE A 269 12.48 -2.78 -7.88
N LEU A 270 11.20 -2.36 -7.79
CA LEU A 270 10.14 -2.80 -8.69
C LEU A 270 10.42 -2.40 -10.14
N LEU A 271 10.92 -1.18 -10.36
CA LEU A 271 11.34 -0.72 -11.68
C LEU A 271 12.49 -1.58 -12.25
N ALA A 272 13.47 -1.94 -11.42
CA ALA A 272 14.56 -2.82 -11.84
C ALA A 272 14.04 -4.20 -12.29
N ILE A 273 13.11 -4.80 -11.54
CA ILE A 273 12.45 -6.05 -11.93
C ILE A 273 11.70 -5.90 -13.24
N ALA A 274 10.96 -4.81 -13.41
CA ALA A 274 10.21 -4.51 -14.62
C ALA A 274 11.12 -4.38 -15.85
N LEU A 275 12.29 -3.73 -15.69
CA LEU A 275 13.29 -3.61 -16.76
C LEU A 275 13.88 -4.98 -17.15
N VAL A 276 14.16 -5.84 -16.18
CA VAL A 276 14.63 -7.21 -16.44
C VAL A 276 13.55 -8.02 -17.19
N ALA A 277 12.30 -7.91 -16.76
CA ALA A 277 11.18 -8.57 -17.43
C ALA A 277 10.98 -8.04 -18.86
N ALA A 278 11.10 -6.73 -19.07
CA ALA A 278 11.04 -6.11 -20.39
C ALA A 278 12.19 -6.57 -21.30
N ALA A 279 13.42 -6.68 -20.78
CA ALA A 279 14.56 -7.20 -21.49
C ALA A 279 14.36 -8.68 -21.91
N ALA A 280 13.82 -9.49 -21.02
CA ALA A 280 13.47 -10.88 -21.32
C ALA A 280 12.40 -10.97 -22.42
N GLY A 281 11.34 -10.16 -22.35
CA GLY A 281 10.31 -10.05 -23.40
C GLY A 281 10.89 -9.58 -24.73
N GLY A 282 11.77 -8.58 -24.71
CA GLY A 282 12.48 -8.07 -25.90
C GLY A 282 13.36 -9.13 -26.54
N THR A 283 14.06 -9.91 -25.73
CA THR A 283 14.86 -11.06 -26.22
C THR A 283 13.98 -12.12 -26.86
N ALA A 284 12.83 -12.43 -26.27
CA ALA A 284 11.88 -13.36 -26.87
C ALA A 284 11.37 -12.87 -28.25
N VAL A 285 10.99 -11.60 -28.36
CA VAL A 285 10.62 -10.99 -29.65
C VAL A 285 11.77 -11.06 -30.65
N MET A 286 13.00 -10.72 -30.20
CA MET A 286 14.18 -10.74 -31.07
C MET A 286 14.44 -12.14 -31.65
N VAL A 287 14.45 -13.17 -30.82
CA VAL A 287 14.67 -14.57 -31.25
C VAL A 287 13.59 -15.02 -32.24
N VAL A 288 12.33 -14.74 -31.94
CA VAL A 288 11.19 -15.07 -32.78
C VAL A 288 11.26 -14.36 -34.14
N MET A 289 11.61 -13.07 -34.10
CA MET A 289 11.74 -12.27 -35.33
C MET A 289 12.97 -12.65 -36.16
N LEU A 290 14.11 -13.00 -35.52
CA LEU A 290 15.27 -13.54 -36.24
C LEU A 290 14.90 -14.83 -36.99
N LEU A 291 14.23 -15.78 -36.29
CA LEU A 291 13.78 -17.03 -36.93
C LEU A 291 12.85 -16.73 -38.12
N THR A 292 11.90 -15.82 -37.96
CA THR A 292 10.99 -15.38 -39.03
C THR A 292 11.74 -14.77 -40.23
N VAL A 293 12.76 -13.93 -39.96
CA VAL A 293 13.60 -13.32 -41.01
C VAL A 293 14.40 -14.39 -41.75
N PHE A 294 15.03 -15.35 -41.03
CA PHE A 294 15.79 -16.44 -41.67
C PHE A 294 14.92 -17.27 -42.58
N GLU A 295 13.71 -17.62 -42.20
CA GLU A 295 12.77 -18.40 -43.01
C GLU A 295 12.27 -17.63 -44.21
N ARG A 296 12.16 -16.31 -44.13
CA ARG A 296 11.67 -15.46 -45.21
C ARG A 296 12.78 -14.80 -46.02
N ARG A 297 14.03 -15.24 -45.87
CA ARG A 297 15.17 -14.67 -46.59
C ARG A 297 14.94 -14.57 -48.10
N ARG A 298 14.40 -15.64 -48.69
CA ARG A 298 14.10 -15.71 -50.14
C ARG A 298 13.02 -14.67 -50.55
N GLU A 299 11.97 -14.50 -49.71
CA GLU A 299 10.96 -13.47 -49.95
C GLU A 299 11.57 -12.05 -49.96
N PHE A 300 12.43 -11.75 -49.00
CA PHE A 300 13.13 -10.45 -48.93
C PHE A 300 14.09 -10.25 -50.09
N GLY A 301 14.76 -11.28 -50.55
CA GLY A 301 15.61 -11.24 -51.74
C GLY A 301 14.82 -10.92 -53.01
N ILE A 302 13.66 -11.55 -53.22
CA ILE A 302 12.77 -11.27 -54.34
C ILE A 302 12.21 -9.84 -54.28
N LEU A 303 11.82 -9.36 -53.11
CA LEU A 303 11.33 -7.99 -52.91
C LEU A 303 12.40 -6.94 -53.25
N LYS A 304 13.67 -7.21 -52.84
CA LYS A 304 14.79 -6.33 -53.21
C LYS A 304 15.08 -6.33 -54.69
N ALA A 305 15.02 -7.49 -55.32
CA ALA A 305 15.16 -7.60 -56.81
C ALA A 305 14.01 -6.86 -57.51
N GLY A 306 12.83 -6.78 -56.92
CA GLY A 306 11.67 -6.00 -57.35
C GLY A 306 11.72 -4.50 -57.01
N GLY A 307 12.88 -4.00 -56.50
CA GLY A 307 13.10 -2.57 -56.24
C GLY A 307 12.80 -2.07 -54.82
N TRP A 308 12.59 -2.96 -53.84
CA TRP A 308 12.46 -2.55 -52.45
C TRP A 308 13.77 -2.05 -51.89
N SER A 309 13.74 -0.88 -51.24
CA SER A 309 14.89 -0.34 -50.51
C SER A 309 15.13 -1.06 -49.18
N ASN A 310 16.33 -0.95 -48.64
CA ASN A 310 16.64 -1.48 -47.29
C ASN A 310 15.72 -0.88 -46.25
N SER A 311 15.37 0.39 -46.37
CA SER A 311 14.43 1.07 -45.45
C SER A 311 13.04 0.43 -45.46
N ASN A 312 12.55 0.04 -46.65
CA ASN A 312 11.24 -0.60 -46.78
C ASN A 312 11.19 -1.95 -46.07
N ILE A 313 12.30 -2.72 -46.15
CA ILE A 313 12.42 -4.01 -45.45
C ILE A 313 12.49 -3.80 -43.94
N ILE A 314 13.35 -2.88 -43.47
CA ILE A 314 13.46 -2.53 -42.07
C ILE A 314 12.09 -2.13 -41.50
N THR A 315 11.39 -1.22 -42.16
CA THR A 315 10.05 -0.78 -41.76
C THR A 315 9.07 -1.92 -41.72
N SER A 316 9.06 -2.82 -42.69
CA SER A 316 8.17 -3.99 -42.71
C SER A 316 8.41 -4.94 -41.53
N VAL A 317 9.66 -5.19 -41.19
CA VAL A 317 10.02 -6.04 -40.03
C VAL A 317 9.69 -5.35 -38.72
N LEU A 318 9.99 -4.06 -38.56
CA LEU A 318 9.66 -3.27 -37.38
C LEU A 318 8.15 -3.17 -37.15
N VAL A 319 7.36 -2.98 -38.22
CA VAL A 319 5.89 -2.98 -38.10
C VAL A 319 5.38 -4.34 -37.63
N THR A 320 5.99 -5.44 -38.08
CA THR A 320 5.63 -6.79 -37.64
C THR A 320 5.96 -6.99 -36.16
N SER A 321 7.17 -6.62 -35.73
CA SER A 321 7.57 -6.74 -34.30
C SER A 321 6.73 -5.84 -33.39
N LEU A 322 6.44 -4.60 -33.82
CA LEU A 322 5.60 -3.68 -33.07
C LEU A 322 4.15 -4.21 -32.94
N THR A 323 3.61 -4.84 -33.98
CA THR A 323 2.27 -5.44 -33.94
C THR A 323 2.23 -6.56 -32.89
N LEU A 324 3.24 -7.44 -32.88
CA LEU A 324 3.33 -8.52 -31.90
C LEU A 324 3.51 -7.99 -30.49
N ALA A 325 4.32 -6.93 -30.32
CA ALA A 325 4.55 -6.29 -29.04
C ALA A 325 3.30 -5.59 -28.49
N LEU A 326 2.55 -4.88 -29.33
CA LEU A 326 1.28 -4.23 -28.94
C LEU A 326 0.23 -5.26 -28.53
N LEU A 327 0.12 -6.38 -29.26
CA LEU A 327 -0.77 -7.46 -28.86
C LEU A 327 -0.32 -8.14 -27.56
N GLY A 328 0.99 -8.32 -27.38
CA GLY A 328 1.58 -8.81 -26.15
C GLY A 328 1.33 -7.88 -24.98
N ALA A 329 1.55 -6.57 -25.17
CA ALA A 329 1.28 -5.58 -24.14
C ALA A 329 -0.21 -5.52 -23.75
N GLY A 330 -1.11 -5.56 -24.74
CA GLY A 330 -2.56 -5.64 -24.48
C GLY A 330 -2.95 -6.90 -23.71
N ALA A 331 -2.41 -8.07 -24.10
CA ALA A 331 -2.63 -9.32 -23.38
C ALA A 331 -2.04 -9.26 -21.97
N GLY A 332 -0.85 -8.65 -21.78
CA GLY A 332 -0.21 -8.47 -20.50
C GLY A 332 -0.99 -7.53 -19.58
N ILE A 333 -1.50 -6.43 -20.10
CA ILE A 333 -2.38 -5.51 -19.36
C ILE A 333 -3.61 -6.27 -18.87
N LEU A 334 -4.26 -7.05 -19.71
CA LEU A 334 -5.45 -7.82 -19.33
C LEU A 334 -5.14 -8.89 -18.28
N THR A 335 -4.07 -9.67 -18.49
CA THR A 335 -3.67 -10.71 -17.52
C THR A 335 -3.14 -10.10 -16.22
N GLY A 336 -2.34 -9.04 -16.28
CA GLY A 336 -1.85 -8.31 -15.13
C GLY A 336 -2.99 -7.71 -14.30
N SER A 337 -3.96 -7.05 -14.96
CA SER A 337 -5.15 -6.55 -14.27
C SER A 337 -5.97 -7.68 -13.62
N GLY A 338 -6.08 -8.84 -14.29
CA GLY A 338 -6.74 -10.02 -13.72
C GLY A 338 -6.02 -10.54 -12.47
N VAL A 339 -4.69 -10.60 -12.49
CA VAL A 339 -3.87 -10.98 -11.32
C VAL A 339 -4.04 -9.98 -10.18
N VAL A 340 -4.04 -8.69 -10.48
CA VAL A 340 -4.28 -7.61 -9.51
C VAL A 340 -5.64 -7.78 -8.84
N LEU A 341 -6.70 -7.99 -9.60
CA LEU A 341 -8.05 -8.22 -9.06
C LEU A 341 -8.12 -9.50 -8.21
N ALA A 342 -7.43 -10.56 -8.61
CA ALA A 342 -7.35 -11.79 -7.82
C ALA A 342 -6.60 -11.57 -6.49
N ILE A 343 -5.46 -10.86 -6.52
CA ILE A 343 -4.73 -10.47 -5.31
C ILE A 343 -5.61 -9.61 -4.42
N GLN A 344 -6.32 -8.64 -4.98
CA GLN A 344 -7.25 -7.78 -4.24
C GLN A 344 -8.32 -8.61 -3.53
N SER A 345 -8.98 -9.53 -4.24
CA SER A 345 -10.04 -10.35 -3.64
C SER A 345 -9.53 -11.26 -2.51
N ILE A 346 -8.31 -11.80 -2.66
CA ILE A 346 -7.65 -12.58 -1.60
C ILE A 346 -7.30 -11.69 -0.41
N LEU A 347 -6.69 -10.54 -0.65
CA LEU A 347 -6.36 -9.61 0.43
C LEU A 347 -7.61 -9.09 1.15
N GLU A 348 -8.66 -8.73 0.42
CA GLU A 348 -9.94 -8.34 0.99
C GLU A 348 -10.55 -9.48 1.83
N SER A 349 -10.45 -10.72 1.37
CA SER A 349 -10.94 -11.88 2.13
C SER A 349 -10.14 -12.17 3.40
N VAL A 350 -8.85 -11.80 3.46
CA VAL A 350 -7.95 -12.06 4.60
C VAL A 350 -7.85 -10.87 5.54
N THR A 351 -7.87 -9.65 5.01
CA THR A 351 -7.61 -8.43 5.78
C THR A 351 -8.79 -7.47 5.85
N GLY A 352 -9.89 -7.75 5.12
CA GLY A 352 -11.00 -6.82 4.95
C GLY A 352 -10.66 -5.61 4.06
N ARG A 353 -9.51 -5.58 3.40
CA ARG A 353 -9.00 -4.42 2.67
C ARG A 353 -8.43 -4.78 1.31
N GLY A 354 -8.83 -4.06 0.27
CA GLY A 354 -8.10 -4.02 -1.00
C GLY A 354 -6.81 -3.21 -0.89
N LEU A 355 -5.68 -3.71 -1.36
CA LEU A 355 -4.36 -3.02 -1.36
C LEU A 355 -3.99 -2.51 -2.76
N VAL A 356 -4.93 -2.48 -3.68
CA VAL A 356 -4.62 -2.25 -5.08
C VAL A 356 -5.34 -1.00 -5.58
N ALA A 357 -4.60 -0.15 -6.28
CA ALA A 357 -5.15 1.01 -6.97
C ALA A 357 -4.86 0.90 -8.47
N PHE A 358 -5.84 1.27 -9.30
CA PHE A 358 -5.68 1.42 -10.73
C PHE A 358 -5.59 2.91 -11.07
N SER A 359 -4.49 3.30 -11.73
CA SER A 359 -4.32 4.63 -12.30
C SER A 359 -4.25 4.52 -13.83
N PRO A 360 -4.83 5.45 -14.58
CA PRO A 360 -4.69 5.50 -16.04
C PRO A 360 -3.22 5.52 -16.52
N GLU A 361 -2.33 6.09 -15.72
CA GLU A 361 -0.90 6.19 -16.03
C GLU A 361 -0.22 4.81 -16.12
N MET A 362 -0.66 3.83 -15.33
CA MET A 362 -0.09 2.46 -15.35
C MET A 362 -0.32 1.77 -16.67
N PHE A 363 -1.49 1.98 -17.27
CA PHE A 363 -1.81 1.44 -18.60
C PHE A 363 -0.91 2.06 -19.67
N LEU A 364 -0.62 3.36 -19.55
CA LEU A 364 0.30 4.06 -20.47
C LEU A 364 1.74 3.55 -20.31
N TRP A 365 2.21 3.36 -19.08
CA TRP A 365 3.54 2.81 -18.81
C TRP A 365 3.66 1.36 -19.33
N ALA A 366 2.69 0.50 -19.06
CA ALA A 366 2.69 -0.88 -19.55
C ALA A 366 2.67 -0.97 -21.08
N ALA A 367 1.86 -0.13 -21.73
CA ALA A 367 1.82 -0.02 -23.19
C ALA A 367 3.15 0.56 -23.75
N GLY A 368 3.70 1.58 -23.11
CA GLY A 368 4.97 2.21 -23.49
C GLY A 368 6.15 1.23 -23.45
N ILE A 369 6.26 0.47 -22.38
CA ILE A 369 7.29 -0.57 -22.27
C ILE A 369 7.09 -1.67 -23.31
N GLY A 370 5.85 -2.08 -23.60
CA GLY A 370 5.56 -3.01 -24.69
C GLY A 370 6.05 -2.49 -26.04
N ILE A 371 5.81 -1.22 -26.34
CA ILE A 371 6.29 -0.56 -27.57
C ILE A 371 7.83 -0.56 -27.64
N VAL A 372 8.48 -0.12 -26.57
CA VAL A 372 9.95 -0.08 -26.48
C VAL A 372 10.56 -1.47 -26.63
N THR A 373 9.99 -2.46 -25.95
CA THR A 373 10.39 -3.87 -26.05
C THR A 373 10.27 -4.40 -27.48
N GLY A 374 9.17 -4.08 -28.16
CA GLY A 374 8.93 -4.49 -29.55
C GLY A 374 9.90 -3.83 -30.54
N LEU A 375 10.20 -2.55 -30.35
CA LEU A 375 11.16 -1.82 -31.18
C LEU A 375 12.59 -2.34 -31.00
N ILE A 376 13.05 -2.51 -29.75
CA ILE A 376 14.40 -3.01 -29.44
C ILE A 376 14.53 -4.47 -29.91
N GLY A 377 13.56 -5.32 -29.60
CA GLY A 377 13.54 -6.72 -30.02
C GLY A 377 13.47 -6.90 -31.53
N GLY A 378 12.80 -5.98 -32.26
CA GLY A 378 12.70 -6.01 -33.71
C GLY A 378 13.87 -5.40 -34.48
N LEU A 379 14.70 -4.57 -33.82
CA LEU A 379 15.74 -3.77 -34.52
C LEU A 379 16.84 -4.65 -35.16
N LEU A 380 17.41 -5.58 -34.40
CA LEU A 380 18.45 -6.48 -34.92
C LEU A 380 17.92 -7.39 -36.04
N PRO A 381 16.75 -8.04 -35.91
CA PRO A 381 16.14 -8.78 -37.02
C PRO A 381 15.89 -7.92 -38.26
N ALA A 382 15.42 -6.68 -38.09
CA ALA A 382 15.16 -5.78 -39.19
C ALA A 382 16.45 -5.41 -39.98
N ILE A 383 17.54 -5.12 -39.27
CA ILE A 383 18.83 -4.87 -39.88
C ILE A 383 19.35 -6.14 -40.60
N SER A 384 19.17 -7.32 -40.00
CA SER A 384 19.56 -8.59 -40.59
C SER A 384 18.79 -8.87 -41.90
N ALA A 385 17.47 -8.61 -41.91
CA ALA A 385 16.64 -8.74 -43.11
C ALA A 385 17.07 -7.80 -44.25
N ALA A 386 17.46 -6.58 -43.87
CA ALA A 386 17.91 -5.57 -44.87
C ALA A 386 19.28 -5.89 -45.48
N ARG A 387 20.10 -6.71 -44.85
CA ARG A 387 21.42 -7.13 -45.38
C ARG A 387 21.37 -8.35 -46.29
N VAL A 388 20.19 -8.94 -46.54
CA VAL A 388 20.02 -10.05 -47.47
C VAL A 388 20.40 -9.66 -48.89
N SER A 389 21.31 -10.42 -49.53
CA SER A 389 21.75 -10.22 -50.92
C SER A 389 20.72 -10.89 -51.86
N PRO A 390 20.18 -10.10 -52.86
CA PRO A 390 19.27 -10.69 -53.84
C PRO A 390 19.94 -11.78 -54.69
N ILE A 391 21.24 -11.61 -54.99
CA ILE A 391 21.99 -12.52 -55.86
C ILE A 391 22.17 -13.88 -55.20
N GLU A 392 22.57 -13.93 -53.92
CA GLU A 392 22.78 -15.18 -53.14
C GLU A 392 21.43 -15.91 -52.97
N THR A 393 20.37 -15.17 -52.69
CA THR A 393 19.05 -15.78 -52.45
C THR A 393 18.35 -16.34 -53.73
N LEU A 394 18.72 -15.85 -54.93
CA LEU A 394 18.21 -16.36 -56.20
C LEU A 394 19.07 -17.48 -56.77
N ARG A 395 20.37 -17.56 -56.37
CA ARG A 395 21.26 -18.66 -56.79
C ARG A 395 21.01 -19.96 -55.99
N GLY A 396 20.32 -19.93 -54.87
CA GLY A 396 19.96 -21.12 -54.12
C GLY A 396 21.12 -21.65 -53.24
N GLU A 397 22.14 -20.81 -52.98
CA GLU A 397 23.23 -21.08 -52.02
C GLU A 397 22.94 -20.49 -50.67
#